data_93918f164b105933e3264f7650f9877a
#
_entry.id   93918f164b105933e3264f7650f9877a
#
_cell.length_a   1.000
_cell.length_b   1.000
_cell.length_c   1.000
_cell.angle_alpha   90.00
_cell.angle_beta   90.00
_cell.angle_gamma   90.00
#
_symmetry.space_group_name_H-M   'P 1'
#
loop_
_entity.id
_entity.type
_entity.pdbx_description
1 polymer ?
#
loop_
_entity_poly.entity_id
_entity_poly.type
_entity_poly.pdbx_seq_one_letter_code
_entity_poly.pdbx_strand_id
1 'polypeptide(L)'
;MLFEAGRETLPFEEKFIETNLAAINAELEKQIWQSDKARSGLFNGLIPTIVAENAVLKKELSAGYNAIAVIDAAYEGMTPTMLIQEPTIFVSHSTFRAYVQGLNATCCGNREVIDAAAEKIAYPGDSRVTIVPVTGMEGVNESIAVAIATPAKNLVYGTDVEGAENTFKLWYDDKEDKFLFKVLFNAGTQVKFPDQIVRVYKGA
;
A
#
# COMPACT_ATOMS: atom_id res chain seq x y z
N MET A 1 42.41 28.90 -14.59
CA MET A 1 42.26 27.56 -15.17
C MET A 1 41.96 26.49 -14.10
N LEU A 2 41.08 26.78 -13.15
CA LEU A 2 40.72 25.86 -12.04
C LEU A 2 39.21 25.80 -11.78
N PHE A 3 38.40 26.40 -12.65
CA PHE A 3 36.94 26.45 -12.50
C PHE A 3 36.15 25.64 -13.55
N GLU A 4 36.81 24.92 -14.43
CA GLU A 4 36.13 24.04 -15.39
C GLU A 4 36.04 22.55 -14.97
N ALA A 5 36.73 22.16 -13.90
CA ALA A 5 36.62 20.80 -13.35
C ALA A 5 35.40 20.60 -12.45
N GLY A 6 34.58 21.61 -12.25
CA GLY A 6 33.42 21.57 -11.35
C GLY A 6 32.07 21.24 -12.02
N ARG A 7 32.04 20.84 -13.30
CA ARG A 7 30.79 20.45 -13.98
C ARG A 7 30.52 18.95 -14.05
N GLU A 8 31.25 18.15 -13.32
CA GLU A 8 30.89 16.77 -13.01
C GLU A 8 30.03 16.66 -11.74
N THR A 9 29.19 17.66 -11.48
CA THR A 9 28.25 17.64 -10.35
C THR A 9 26.93 16.94 -10.68
N LEU A 10 26.75 16.52 -11.90
CA LEU A 10 25.60 15.69 -12.34
C LEU A 10 25.32 14.47 -11.43
N PRO A 11 26.30 13.71 -10.95
CA PRO A 11 26.01 12.55 -10.11
C PRO A 11 25.38 12.90 -8.76
N PHE A 12 25.70 14.07 -8.19
CA PHE A 12 25.12 14.48 -6.91
C PHE A 12 23.66 14.95 -7.07
N GLU A 13 23.39 15.78 -8.06
CA GLU A 13 22.04 16.27 -8.34
C GLU A 13 21.11 15.12 -8.70
N GLU A 14 21.53 14.21 -9.57
CA GLU A 14 20.77 13.02 -9.94
C GLU A 14 20.49 12.14 -8.70
N LYS A 15 21.52 11.87 -7.89
CA LYS A 15 21.37 11.05 -6.68
C LYS A 15 20.49 11.71 -5.63
N PHE A 16 20.57 13.03 -5.49
CA PHE A 16 19.73 13.81 -4.61
C PHE A 16 18.27 13.76 -5.05
N ILE A 17 18.00 13.93 -6.34
CA ILE A 17 16.66 13.85 -6.94
C ILE A 17 16.10 12.44 -6.75
N GLU A 18 16.86 11.40 -7.10
CA GLU A 18 16.45 10.00 -6.96
C GLU A 18 16.06 9.67 -5.51
N THR A 19 16.89 10.07 -4.55
CA THR A 19 16.63 9.80 -3.14
C THR A 19 15.37 10.51 -2.64
N ASN A 20 15.16 11.76 -3.03
CA ASN A 20 13.97 12.50 -2.63
C ASN A 20 12.70 11.98 -3.32
N LEU A 21 12.77 11.59 -4.59
CA LEU A 21 11.65 10.96 -5.28
C LEU A 21 11.26 9.62 -4.66
N ALA A 22 12.24 8.81 -4.26
CA ALA A 22 11.97 7.56 -3.55
C ALA A 22 11.23 7.80 -2.22
N ALA A 23 11.66 8.80 -1.44
CA ALA A 23 11.00 9.18 -0.19
C ALA A 23 9.58 9.71 -0.43
N ILE A 24 9.38 10.53 -1.46
CA ILE A 24 8.06 11.06 -1.84
C ILE A 24 7.14 9.92 -2.28
N ASN A 25 7.61 8.99 -3.09
CA ASN A 25 6.81 7.86 -3.55
C ASN A 25 6.38 6.96 -2.39
N ALA A 26 7.28 6.70 -1.42
CA ALA A 26 6.94 5.94 -0.22
C ALA A 26 5.88 6.64 0.65
N GLU A 27 6.01 7.96 0.83
CA GLU A 27 5.01 8.73 1.57
C GLU A 27 3.69 8.81 0.79
N LEU A 28 3.73 8.97 -0.53
CA LEU A 28 2.54 8.99 -1.37
C LEU A 28 1.79 7.65 -1.29
N GLU A 29 2.48 6.52 -1.35
CA GLU A 29 1.85 5.21 -1.16
C GLU A 29 1.13 5.13 0.19
N LYS A 30 1.78 5.59 1.26
CA LYS A 30 1.15 5.66 2.57
C LYS A 30 -0.08 6.56 2.58
N GLN A 31 -0.02 7.73 1.94
CA GLN A 31 -1.15 8.65 1.84
C GLN A 31 -2.31 8.07 1.02
N ILE A 32 -2.03 7.34 -0.07
CA ILE A 32 -3.05 6.63 -0.86
C ILE A 32 -3.87 5.68 0.00
N TRP A 33 -3.25 5.01 0.97
CA TRP A 33 -3.94 4.08 1.86
C TRP A 33 -4.53 4.73 3.10
N GLN A 34 -3.79 5.61 3.78
CA GLN A 34 -4.10 6.06 5.14
C GLN A 34 -4.55 7.51 5.25
N SER A 35 -4.41 8.33 4.20
CA SER A 35 -4.74 9.76 4.29
C SER A 35 -6.18 9.97 4.73
N ASP A 36 -6.36 10.89 5.66
CA ASP A 36 -7.66 11.32 6.13
C ASP A 36 -7.76 12.84 5.90
N LYS A 37 -8.66 13.26 5.02
CA LYS A 37 -8.87 14.67 4.68
C LYS A 37 -9.15 15.54 5.89
N ALA A 38 -9.84 14.99 6.90
CA ALA A 38 -10.14 15.72 8.11
C ALA A 38 -8.90 16.03 8.96
N ARG A 39 -7.85 15.21 8.85
CA ARG A 39 -6.61 15.34 9.63
C ARG A 39 -5.48 15.96 8.84
N SER A 40 -5.26 15.53 7.61
CA SER A 40 -4.13 15.95 6.77
C SER A 40 -4.46 17.11 5.83
N GLY A 41 -5.74 17.38 5.58
CA GLY A 41 -6.18 18.39 4.61
C GLY A 41 -5.97 18.00 3.15
N LEU A 42 -5.41 16.82 2.88
CA LEU A 42 -5.14 16.32 1.53
C LEU A 42 -6.40 15.70 0.90
N PHE A 43 -6.43 14.40 0.80
CA PHE A 43 -7.57 13.63 0.28
C PHE A 43 -7.89 12.46 1.22
N ASN A 44 -9.03 11.80 1.04
CA ASN A 44 -9.31 10.56 1.76
C ASN A 44 -8.58 9.41 1.06
N GLY A 45 -7.78 8.66 1.83
CA GLY A 45 -7.16 7.44 1.36
C GLY A 45 -8.17 6.29 1.22
N LEU A 46 -7.70 5.17 0.72
CA LEU A 46 -8.54 3.98 0.51
C LEU A 46 -9.14 3.46 1.81
N ILE A 47 -8.38 3.39 2.91
CA ILE A 47 -8.86 2.87 4.20
C ILE A 47 -10.00 3.74 4.78
N PRO A 48 -9.87 5.07 4.94
CA PRO A 48 -10.97 5.90 5.39
C PRO A 48 -12.20 5.82 4.47
N THR A 49 -12.00 5.75 3.17
CA THR A 49 -13.09 5.60 2.20
C THR A 49 -13.81 4.27 2.40
N ILE A 50 -13.09 3.16 2.52
CA ILE A 50 -13.66 1.82 2.78
C ILE A 50 -14.38 1.77 4.13
N VAL A 51 -13.84 2.42 5.16
CA VAL A 51 -14.46 2.45 6.49
C VAL A 51 -15.77 3.22 6.50
N ALA A 52 -15.87 4.28 5.71
CA ALA A 52 -17.07 5.12 5.59
C ALA A 52 -18.22 4.39 4.86
N GLU A 53 -17.90 3.40 4.02
CA GLU A 53 -18.89 2.68 3.23
C GLU A 53 -19.60 1.57 4.04
N ASN A 54 -20.92 1.61 4.05
CA ASN A 54 -21.73 0.63 4.79
C ASN A 54 -21.86 -0.72 4.08
N ALA A 55 -21.71 -0.75 2.76
CA ALA A 55 -21.84 -1.95 1.95
C ALA A 55 -20.63 -2.89 2.02
N VAL A 56 -19.54 -2.45 2.61
CA VAL A 56 -18.32 -3.25 2.79
C VAL A 56 -18.57 -4.45 3.70
N LEU A 57 -18.14 -5.62 3.26
CA LEU A 57 -18.21 -6.85 4.03
C LEU A 57 -17.20 -6.80 5.18
N LYS A 58 -17.68 -6.98 6.41
CA LYS A 58 -16.86 -6.84 7.62
C LYS A 58 -16.58 -8.19 8.23
N LYS A 59 -15.31 -8.50 8.48
CA LYS A 59 -14.87 -9.69 9.22
C LYS A 59 -14.10 -9.27 10.46
N GLU A 60 -14.63 -9.65 11.60
CA GLU A 60 -14.02 -9.36 12.89
C GLU A 60 -13.14 -10.52 13.34
N LEU A 61 -11.95 -10.21 13.80
CA LEU A 61 -11.00 -11.16 14.36
C LEU A 61 -11.11 -11.16 15.88
N SER A 62 -11.05 -12.35 16.48
CA SER A 62 -10.98 -12.51 17.93
C SER A 62 -9.62 -12.04 18.49
N ALA A 63 -9.59 -11.71 19.78
CA ALA A 63 -8.33 -11.39 20.46
C ALA A 63 -7.34 -12.57 20.34
N GLY A 64 -6.08 -12.27 20.04
CA GLY A 64 -5.02 -13.29 19.90
C GLY A 64 -4.97 -13.99 18.55
N TYR A 65 -5.60 -13.43 17.51
CA TYR A 65 -5.49 -13.93 16.14
C TYR A 65 -4.01 -14.00 15.68
N ASN A 66 -3.73 -14.90 14.74
CA ASN A 66 -2.47 -14.99 14.03
C ASN A 66 -2.62 -14.53 12.57
N ALA A 67 -1.49 -14.37 11.88
CA ALA A 67 -1.50 -13.92 10.48
C ALA A 67 -2.22 -14.89 9.52
N ILE A 68 -2.25 -16.18 9.82
CA ILE A 68 -3.01 -17.18 9.04
C ILE A 68 -4.50 -16.88 9.17
N ALA A 69 -5.00 -16.69 10.38
CA ALA A 69 -6.42 -16.37 10.62
C ALA A 69 -6.85 -15.06 9.94
N VAL A 70 -5.95 -14.08 9.79
CA VAL A 70 -6.23 -12.84 9.04
C VAL A 70 -6.53 -13.14 7.57
N ILE A 71 -5.67 -13.94 6.94
CA ILE A 71 -5.80 -14.29 5.52
C ILE A 71 -7.02 -15.19 5.28
N ASP A 72 -7.22 -16.17 6.16
CA ASP A 72 -8.37 -17.07 6.09
C ASP A 72 -9.70 -16.30 6.26
N ALA A 73 -9.77 -15.38 7.23
CA ALA A 73 -10.95 -14.53 7.42
C ALA A 73 -11.22 -13.62 6.20
N ALA A 74 -10.15 -13.12 5.57
CA ALA A 74 -10.28 -12.35 4.34
C ALA A 74 -10.85 -13.20 3.19
N TYR A 75 -10.33 -14.41 3.01
CA TYR A 75 -10.80 -15.36 2.01
C TYR A 75 -12.24 -15.79 2.25
N GLU A 76 -12.59 -16.20 3.47
CA GLU A 76 -13.96 -16.61 3.84
C GLU A 76 -14.99 -15.48 3.68
N GLY A 77 -14.55 -14.23 3.78
CA GLY A 77 -15.41 -13.07 3.56
C GLY A 77 -15.75 -12.81 2.10
N MET A 78 -15.01 -13.41 1.16
CA MET A 78 -15.20 -13.15 -0.27
C MET A 78 -16.46 -13.86 -0.80
N THR A 79 -17.19 -13.16 -1.65
CA THR A 79 -18.31 -13.74 -2.37
C THR A 79 -17.84 -14.53 -3.59
N PRO A 80 -18.63 -15.50 -4.08
CA PRO A 80 -18.29 -16.22 -5.32
C PRO A 80 -18.05 -15.30 -6.52
N THR A 81 -18.76 -14.18 -6.58
CA THR A 81 -18.59 -13.16 -7.62
C THR A 81 -17.22 -12.49 -7.56
N MET A 82 -16.69 -12.26 -6.35
CA MET A 82 -15.35 -11.71 -6.17
C MET A 82 -14.28 -12.71 -6.61
N LEU A 83 -14.44 -14.00 -6.28
CA LEU A 83 -13.46 -15.04 -6.61
C LEU A 83 -13.26 -15.23 -8.12
N ILE A 84 -14.29 -14.96 -8.94
CA ILE A 84 -14.19 -15.00 -10.41
C ILE A 84 -13.32 -13.84 -10.94
N GLN A 85 -13.22 -12.73 -10.20
CA GLN A 85 -12.49 -11.52 -10.59
C GLN A 85 -11.04 -11.49 -10.12
N GLU A 86 -10.49 -12.64 -9.71
CA GLU A 86 -9.10 -12.77 -9.23
C GLU A 86 -8.78 -11.74 -8.14
N PRO A 87 -9.41 -11.83 -6.95
CA PRO A 87 -9.25 -10.84 -5.91
C PRO A 87 -7.85 -10.87 -5.31
N THR A 88 -7.45 -9.72 -4.79
CA THR A 88 -6.18 -9.53 -4.10
C THR A 88 -6.44 -9.21 -2.64
N ILE A 89 -5.69 -9.86 -1.75
CA ILE A 89 -5.67 -9.57 -0.31
C ILE A 89 -4.47 -8.66 -0.05
N PHE A 90 -4.75 -7.42 0.33
CA PHE A 90 -3.75 -6.43 0.70
C PHE A 90 -3.52 -6.48 2.20
N VAL A 91 -2.25 -6.62 2.59
CA VAL A 91 -1.82 -6.69 4.00
C VAL A 91 -0.56 -5.86 4.21
N SER A 92 -0.21 -5.59 5.47
CA SER A 92 1.09 -5.00 5.79
C SER A 92 2.23 -5.99 5.56
N HIS A 93 3.45 -5.49 5.34
CA HIS A 93 4.64 -6.34 5.24
C HIS A 93 4.90 -7.16 6.50
N SER A 94 4.59 -6.60 7.68
CA SER A 94 4.69 -7.30 8.96
C SER A 94 3.75 -8.49 9.03
N THR A 95 2.48 -8.32 8.65
CA THR A 95 1.48 -9.40 8.57
C THR A 95 1.85 -10.45 7.53
N PHE A 96 2.34 -10.02 6.37
CA PHE A 96 2.78 -10.91 5.31
C PHE A 96 3.94 -11.82 5.75
N ARG A 97 4.98 -11.24 6.39
CA ARG A 97 6.10 -12.04 6.93
C ARG A 97 5.65 -13.02 7.98
N ALA A 98 4.78 -12.60 8.90
CA ALA A 98 4.24 -13.48 9.93
C ALA A 98 3.41 -14.62 9.31
N TYR A 99 2.66 -14.35 8.23
CA TYR A 99 1.91 -15.35 7.48
C TYR A 99 2.84 -16.38 6.83
N VAL A 100 3.86 -15.93 6.10
CA VAL A 100 4.85 -16.82 5.47
C VAL A 100 5.57 -17.67 6.51
N GLN A 101 5.98 -17.09 7.64
CA GLN A 101 6.60 -17.83 8.74
C GLN A 101 5.62 -18.87 9.33
N GLY A 102 4.36 -18.51 9.51
CA GLY A 102 3.33 -19.42 9.98
C GLY A 102 3.11 -20.60 9.04
N LEU A 103 3.05 -20.35 7.73
CA LEU A 103 2.95 -21.41 6.71
C LEU A 103 4.16 -22.34 6.74
N ASN A 104 5.37 -21.79 6.79
CA ASN A 104 6.60 -22.58 6.83
C ASN A 104 6.73 -23.41 8.12
N ALA A 105 6.24 -22.89 9.25
CA ALA A 105 6.23 -23.61 10.53
C ALA A 105 5.20 -24.75 10.58
N THR A 106 4.08 -24.63 9.87
CA THR A 106 3.00 -25.61 9.89
C THR A 106 3.22 -26.78 8.92
N CYS A 107 4.20 -26.69 8.01
CA CYS A 107 4.43 -27.66 6.97
C CYS A 107 5.31 -28.83 7.41
N CYS A 108 4.70 -30.01 7.49
CA CYS A 108 5.36 -31.30 7.46
C CYS A 108 5.59 -31.74 6.01
N GLY A 109 6.82 -31.65 5.53
CA GLY A 109 7.32 -32.30 4.32
C GLY A 109 6.74 -31.83 2.96
N ASN A 110 7.61 -31.55 2.02
CA ASN A 110 7.34 -31.30 0.59
C ASN A 110 6.62 -30.02 0.17
N ARG A 111 6.52 -28.99 0.99
CA ARG A 111 6.20 -27.65 0.48
C ARG A 111 7.49 -26.91 0.14
N GLU A 112 7.52 -26.32 -1.06
CA GLU A 112 8.54 -25.32 -1.37
C GLU A 112 8.52 -24.26 -0.28
N VAL A 113 9.69 -23.96 0.27
CA VAL A 113 9.84 -22.89 1.26
C VAL A 113 9.43 -21.58 0.57
N ILE A 114 8.37 -20.98 1.07
CA ILE A 114 7.90 -19.71 0.52
C ILE A 114 8.89 -18.63 0.97
N ASP A 115 9.42 -17.89 0.00
CA ASP A 115 10.32 -16.77 0.28
C ASP A 115 9.55 -15.60 0.87
N ALA A 116 9.95 -15.15 2.06
CA ALA A 116 9.38 -13.97 2.71
C ALA A 116 9.72 -12.65 1.98
N ALA A 117 10.66 -12.69 1.04
CA ALA A 117 10.97 -11.57 0.15
C ALA A 117 10.14 -11.56 -1.14
N ALA A 118 9.24 -12.54 -1.32
CA ALA A 118 8.34 -12.54 -2.48
C ALA A 118 7.43 -11.30 -2.47
N GLU A 119 7.29 -10.69 -3.63
CA GLU A 119 6.40 -9.51 -3.79
C GLU A 119 4.92 -9.88 -3.66
N LYS A 120 4.57 -11.12 -3.94
CA LYS A 120 3.21 -11.65 -3.86
C LYS A 120 3.24 -13.16 -3.76
N ILE A 121 2.21 -13.73 -3.14
CA ILE A 121 1.99 -15.19 -3.12
C ILE A 121 0.52 -15.50 -3.41
N ALA A 122 0.27 -16.68 -4.01
CA ALA A 122 -1.08 -17.17 -4.17
C ALA A 122 -1.60 -17.77 -2.84
N TYR A 123 -2.88 -17.64 -2.57
CA TYR A 123 -3.49 -18.28 -1.42
C TYR A 123 -3.43 -19.82 -1.60
N PRO A 124 -2.96 -20.58 -0.60
CA PRO A 124 -2.73 -22.03 -0.73
C PRO A 124 -3.97 -22.86 -1.10
N GLY A 125 -5.16 -22.36 -0.81
CA GLY A 125 -6.42 -23.05 -1.11
C GLY A 125 -7.03 -22.67 -2.46
N ASP A 126 -6.65 -21.52 -3.03
CA ASP A 126 -7.19 -21.01 -4.29
C ASP A 126 -6.18 -20.10 -5.00
N SER A 127 -5.60 -20.59 -6.06
CA SER A 127 -4.57 -19.87 -6.84
C SER A 127 -5.05 -18.60 -7.53
N ARG A 128 -6.38 -18.39 -7.61
CA ARG A 128 -6.97 -17.15 -8.15
C ARG A 128 -6.80 -15.97 -7.19
N VAL A 129 -6.67 -16.27 -5.89
CA VAL A 129 -6.52 -15.25 -4.85
C VAL A 129 -5.05 -14.99 -4.61
N THR A 130 -4.66 -13.73 -4.73
CA THR A 130 -3.26 -13.30 -4.54
C THR A 130 -3.14 -12.48 -3.26
N ILE A 131 -2.10 -12.72 -2.49
CA ILE A 131 -1.78 -11.95 -1.27
C ILE A 131 -0.62 -11.03 -1.61
N VAL A 132 -0.79 -9.74 -1.38
CA VAL A 132 0.19 -8.69 -1.71
C VAL A 132 0.49 -7.85 -0.47
N PRO A 133 1.75 -7.77 -0.05
CA PRO A 133 2.15 -6.83 0.98
C PRO A 133 2.22 -5.42 0.41
N VAL A 134 1.71 -4.44 1.16
CA VAL A 134 1.74 -3.02 0.79
C VAL A 134 2.27 -2.18 1.95
N THR A 135 3.20 -1.28 1.62
CA THR A 135 3.80 -0.36 2.60
C THR A 135 2.74 0.56 3.21
N GLY A 136 1.76 0.94 2.43
CA GLY A 136 0.66 1.78 2.88
C GLY A 136 -0.25 1.15 3.94
N MET A 137 -0.18 -0.15 4.16
CA MET A 137 -0.89 -0.84 5.26
C MET A 137 -0.08 -0.89 6.58
N GLU A 138 1.21 -0.47 6.57
CA GLU A 138 2.02 -0.46 7.79
C GLU A 138 1.54 0.62 8.77
N GLY A 139 1.46 0.25 10.05
CA GLY A 139 1.07 1.15 11.13
C GLY A 139 -0.42 1.52 11.17
N VAL A 140 -1.24 0.89 10.34
CA VAL A 140 -2.70 1.02 10.43
C VAL A 140 -3.18 0.42 11.74
N ASN A 141 -4.11 1.11 12.42
CA ASN A 141 -4.70 0.57 13.64
C ASN A 141 -5.49 -0.71 13.31
N GLU A 142 -5.16 -1.80 14.00
CA GLU A 142 -5.78 -3.11 13.81
C GLU A 142 -7.31 -3.11 13.98
N SER A 143 -7.85 -2.21 14.81
CA SER A 143 -9.29 -2.04 14.96
C SER A 143 -9.95 -1.38 13.73
N ILE A 144 -9.15 -0.76 12.87
CA ILE A 144 -9.62 -0.17 11.63
C ILE A 144 -9.51 -1.17 10.49
N ALA A 145 -8.31 -1.67 10.22
CA ALA A 145 -8.09 -2.67 9.19
C ALA A 145 -6.77 -3.43 9.43
N VAL A 146 -6.80 -4.75 9.30
CA VAL A 146 -5.62 -5.61 9.31
C VAL A 146 -5.35 -6.15 7.90
N ALA A 147 -6.43 -6.44 7.16
CA ALA A 147 -6.39 -6.85 5.76
C ALA A 147 -7.59 -6.28 5.00
N ILE A 148 -7.38 -6.04 3.70
CA ILE A 148 -8.42 -5.64 2.77
C ILE A 148 -8.36 -6.57 1.57
N ALA A 149 -9.48 -7.22 1.26
CA ALA A 149 -9.58 -8.12 0.11
C ALA A 149 -10.58 -7.56 -0.89
N THR A 150 -10.17 -7.43 -2.14
CA THR A 150 -10.99 -6.90 -3.22
C THR A 150 -10.34 -7.20 -4.57
N PRO A 151 -11.09 -7.27 -5.68
CA PRO A 151 -10.50 -7.22 -7.01
C PRO A 151 -9.68 -5.93 -7.18
N ALA A 152 -8.43 -6.03 -7.66
CA ALA A 152 -7.53 -4.87 -7.76
C ALA A 152 -8.13 -3.72 -8.60
N LYS A 153 -8.94 -4.05 -9.61
CA LYS A 153 -9.65 -3.07 -10.46
C LYS A 153 -10.74 -2.27 -9.74
N ASN A 154 -11.11 -2.67 -8.53
CA ASN A 154 -12.10 -2.00 -7.70
C ASN A 154 -11.52 -0.76 -7.00
N LEU A 155 -10.21 -0.76 -6.76
CA LEU A 155 -9.50 0.38 -6.17
C LEU A 155 -9.06 1.32 -7.29
N VAL A 156 -9.42 2.59 -7.17
CA VAL A 156 -9.08 3.62 -8.15
C VAL A 156 -8.21 4.67 -7.51
N TYR A 157 -7.10 4.93 -8.14
CA TYR A 157 -6.24 6.07 -7.88
C TYR A 157 -6.31 7.01 -9.08
N GLY A 158 -6.62 8.26 -8.84
CA GLY A 158 -6.66 9.30 -9.85
C GLY A 158 -5.61 10.36 -9.59
N THR A 159 -4.91 10.75 -10.64
CA THR A 159 -4.00 11.90 -10.65
C THR A 159 -4.47 12.89 -11.70
N ASP A 160 -3.98 14.11 -11.64
CA ASP A 160 -4.09 15.04 -12.76
C ASP A 160 -3.37 14.50 -14.00
N VAL A 161 -3.61 15.15 -15.13
CA VAL A 161 -3.09 14.77 -16.45
C VAL A 161 -1.66 14.25 -16.40
N GLU A 162 -1.38 13.16 -17.10
CA GLU A 162 -0.05 12.62 -17.35
C GLU A 162 0.95 13.75 -17.67
N GLY A 163 1.93 13.95 -16.81
CA GLY A 163 2.91 15.05 -16.92
C GLY A 163 2.75 16.16 -15.86
N ALA A 164 1.64 16.25 -15.13
CA ALA A 164 1.51 17.15 -13.98
C ALA A 164 2.33 16.69 -12.76
N GLU A 165 2.57 15.40 -12.66
CA GLU A 165 3.53 14.78 -11.73
C GLU A 165 4.96 15.31 -11.94
N ASN A 166 5.25 15.91 -13.10
CA ASN A 166 6.55 16.44 -13.48
C ASN A 166 6.74 17.93 -13.21
N THR A 167 5.89 18.57 -12.44
CA THR A 167 6.18 19.92 -11.97
C THR A 167 7.16 19.88 -10.80
N PHE A 168 8.26 19.20 -11.06
CA PHE A 168 9.43 19.21 -10.22
C PHE A 168 10.23 20.48 -10.52
N LYS A 169 10.46 21.29 -9.49
CA LYS A 169 11.34 22.45 -9.58
C LYS A 169 12.37 22.35 -8.47
N LEU A 170 13.63 22.33 -8.87
CA LEU A 170 14.77 22.47 -8.00
C LEU A 170 15.43 23.80 -8.32
N TRP A 171 15.67 24.65 -7.33
CA TRP A 171 16.42 25.88 -7.50
C TRP A 171 17.22 26.20 -6.24
N TYR A 172 18.31 26.92 -6.43
CA TYR A 172 19.11 27.41 -5.35
C TYR A 172 18.63 28.80 -4.95
N ASP A 173 18.44 29.05 -3.66
CA ASP A 173 18.11 30.37 -3.10
C ASP A 173 19.37 30.98 -2.53
N ASP A 174 19.92 31.98 -3.24
CA ASP A 174 21.11 32.70 -2.86
C ASP A 174 20.97 33.50 -1.55
N LYS A 175 19.76 33.81 -1.10
CA LYS A 175 19.51 34.57 0.11
C LYS A 175 19.60 33.73 1.38
N GLU A 176 19.12 32.51 1.28
CA GLU A 176 19.07 31.56 2.40
C GLU A 176 20.17 30.51 2.34
N ASP A 177 20.99 30.51 1.27
CA ASP A 177 22.04 29.52 1.00
C ASP A 177 21.49 28.07 1.07
N LYS A 178 20.35 27.86 0.39
CA LYS A 178 19.62 26.59 0.42
C LYS A 178 19.15 26.15 -0.95
N PHE A 179 19.16 24.83 -1.18
CA PHE A 179 18.43 24.24 -2.29
C PHE A 179 16.96 24.10 -1.93
N LEU A 180 16.09 24.69 -2.73
CA LEU A 180 14.65 24.59 -2.60
C LEU A 180 14.09 23.63 -3.65
N PHE A 181 13.19 22.80 -3.19
CA PHE A 181 12.57 21.74 -3.94
C PHE A 181 11.05 21.88 -3.86
N LYS A 182 10.37 21.86 -5.00
CA LYS A 182 8.92 21.95 -5.07
C LYS A 182 8.36 20.88 -5.98
N VAL A 183 7.42 20.09 -5.44
CA VAL A 183 6.58 19.16 -6.19
C VAL A 183 5.13 19.55 -5.99
N LEU A 184 4.36 19.59 -7.05
CA LEU A 184 2.93 19.80 -7.02
C LEU A 184 2.27 18.65 -7.80
N PHE A 185 1.33 17.99 -7.15
CA PHE A 185 0.49 16.98 -7.80
C PHE A 185 -0.90 17.00 -7.15
N ASN A 186 -1.92 16.63 -7.93
CA ASN A 186 -3.25 16.36 -7.42
C ASN A 186 -3.48 14.86 -7.43
N ALA A 187 -3.98 14.35 -6.33
CA ALA A 187 -4.23 12.92 -6.18
C ALA A 187 -5.58 12.69 -5.47
N GLY A 188 -6.20 11.59 -5.77
CA GLY A 188 -7.41 11.17 -5.09
C GLY A 188 -7.62 9.67 -5.20
N THR A 189 -8.34 9.10 -4.25
CA THR A 189 -8.68 7.68 -4.24
C THR A 189 -10.18 7.48 -4.20
N GLN A 190 -10.65 6.41 -4.81
CA GLN A 190 -12.06 6.03 -4.82
C GLN A 190 -12.21 4.51 -4.92
N VAL A 191 -13.34 4.03 -4.45
CA VAL A 191 -13.76 2.63 -4.57
C VAL A 191 -14.97 2.56 -5.50
N LYS A 192 -14.95 1.64 -6.48
CA LYS A 192 -16.05 1.49 -7.43
C LYS A 192 -17.24 0.73 -6.85
N PHE A 193 -16.98 -0.42 -6.25
CA PHE A 193 -17.97 -1.37 -5.76
C PHE A 193 -17.68 -1.72 -4.30
N PRO A 194 -18.24 -1.00 -3.33
CA PRO A 194 -17.99 -1.24 -1.90
C PRO A 194 -18.47 -2.62 -1.44
N ASP A 195 -19.49 -3.19 -2.06
CA ASP A 195 -20.02 -4.53 -1.80
C ASP A 195 -19.07 -5.68 -2.23
N GLN A 196 -18.03 -5.35 -2.99
CA GLN A 196 -16.96 -6.26 -3.41
C GLN A 196 -15.66 -6.02 -2.62
N ILE A 197 -15.77 -5.57 -1.39
CA ILE A 197 -14.63 -5.38 -0.48
C ILE A 197 -14.89 -6.16 0.80
N VAL A 198 -13.89 -6.92 1.23
CA VAL A 198 -13.85 -7.51 2.56
C VAL A 198 -12.82 -6.76 3.39
N ARG A 199 -13.27 -6.18 4.48
CA ARG A 199 -12.42 -5.53 5.48
C ARG A 199 -12.29 -6.44 6.70
N VAL A 200 -11.08 -6.88 6.98
CA VAL A 200 -10.74 -7.64 8.17
C VAL A 200 -10.18 -6.70 9.22
N TYR A 201 -10.68 -6.75 10.43
CA TYR A 201 -10.26 -5.90 11.54
C TYR A 201 -10.32 -6.64 12.87
N LYS A 202 -9.60 -6.17 13.86
CA LYS A 202 -9.61 -6.71 15.21
C LYS A 202 -10.83 -6.19 15.96
N GLY A 203 -11.60 -7.09 16.52
CA GLY A 203 -12.67 -6.78 17.45
C GLY A 203 -12.20 -6.12 18.75
N ALA A 204 -13.12 -5.54 19.46
CA ALA A 204 -12.86 -4.91 20.74
C ALA A 204 -12.57 -5.95 21.85
#